data_00285857a779e10794d19d8a4bc913e8
#
_entry.id   00285857a779e10794d19d8a4bc913e8
#
_cell.length_a   1.000
_cell.length_b   1.000
_cell.length_c   1.000
_cell.angle_alpha   90.00
_cell.angle_beta   90.00
_cell.angle_gamma   90.00
#
_symmetry.space_group_name_H-M   'P 1'
#
loop_
_entity.id
_entity.type
_entity.pdbx_description
1 polymer ?
#
loop_
_entity_poly.entity_id
_entity_poly.type
_entity_poly.pdbx_seq_one_letter_code
_entity_poly.pdbx_strand_id
1 'polypeptide(L)'
;MRPSRTLTTAAAAALVLVLAACGSGGGSGDDSGGNSGDSGGDSGPTAGKVGVILPDTASSTRWETADRPLLERAFEEADVDHDVQNAGGDAQRMATIAEQMIADGVTVLAIVSLDSASGALIERRAAQQGVQTVDYDRLTLGGSAEYYVSFDNVRVGTLQGEGLARCLDDRVGNDESVNIAFLDGSPDDHNATLFSSGAHAVLDEMEGYTSVAEQAVPAWDPRQAAAIFEQMYTRADGDIQGVLAANDGLADSVISILGRDGQAGEVPVTGQDATVDGLQHILAGDQCMTVYKPIDQEVDALAELAVALIDGDEPETTDTVRDPEGDRRVPSVLLDPIPIYRDDVKRVIDDGFQSAADVCIRDLEDICAELGIE
;
A
#
# COMPACT_ATOMS: atom_id res chain seq x y z
N MET A 1 21.47 18.72 56.22
CA MET A 1 20.83 18.05 57.38
C MET A 1 20.30 16.69 56.91
N ARG A 2 20.99 15.63 57.32
CA ARG A 2 20.45 14.25 57.47
C ARG A 2 19.90 14.15 58.89
N PRO A 3 19.09 13.17 59.29
CA PRO A 3 19.03 11.73 59.01
C PRO A 3 17.57 11.23 58.85
N SER A 4 17.14 9.98 58.80
CA SER A 4 17.63 8.63 59.13
C SER A 4 16.68 7.55 58.58
N ARG A 5 17.26 6.47 58.24
CA ARG A 5 16.91 5.05 58.20
C ARG A 5 15.71 4.57 59.04
N THR A 6 14.93 3.64 58.49
CA THR A 6 14.54 2.41 59.21
C THR A 6 14.35 1.25 58.22
N LEU A 7 15.10 0.18 58.44
CA LEU A 7 14.89 -1.19 57.92
C LEU A 7 13.76 -1.86 58.71
N THR A 8 12.98 -2.71 58.07
CA THR A 8 12.36 -3.86 58.76
C THR A 8 12.34 -5.08 57.85
N THR A 9 12.77 -6.19 58.40
CA THR A 9 13.10 -7.49 57.85
C THR A 9 11.92 -8.45 57.86
N ALA A 10 11.94 -9.36 56.88
CA ALA A 10 11.67 -10.81 56.89
C ALA A 10 10.31 -11.37 57.30
N ALA A 11 9.76 -12.23 56.44
CA ALA A 11 9.44 -13.61 56.81
C ALA A 11 9.17 -14.47 55.56
N ALA A 12 9.98 -15.51 55.43
CA ALA A 12 9.80 -16.62 54.48
C ALA A 12 8.79 -17.62 55.06
N ALA A 13 7.97 -18.22 54.21
CA ALA A 13 7.30 -19.48 54.53
C ALA A 13 7.28 -20.36 53.28
N ALA A 14 8.12 -21.36 53.30
CA ALA A 14 8.10 -22.52 52.42
C ALA A 14 7.07 -23.53 52.92
N LEU A 15 6.33 -24.15 52.04
CA LEU A 15 5.66 -25.41 52.30
C LEU A 15 5.80 -26.37 51.11
N VAL A 16 6.10 -27.59 51.45
CA VAL A 16 6.67 -28.69 50.68
C VAL A 16 5.58 -29.76 50.43
N LEU A 17 5.64 -30.39 49.23
CA LEU A 17 5.30 -31.75 48.86
C LEU A 17 3.88 -32.33 49.10
N VAL A 18 3.31 -32.98 48.10
CA VAL A 18 3.07 -34.44 48.13
C VAL A 18 3.03 -35.03 46.71
N LEU A 19 3.91 -36.01 46.48
CA LEU A 19 3.90 -37.00 45.42
C LEU A 19 2.85 -38.09 45.75
N ALA A 20 2.15 -38.59 44.73
CA ALA A 20 1.59 -39.96 44.78
C ALA A 20 1.70 -40.58 43.40
N ALA A 21 2.39 -41.70 43.35
CA ALA A 21 2.65 -42.53 42.20
C ALA A 21 1.76 -43.80 42.24
N CYS A 22 1.74 -44.48 41.10
CA CYS A 22 1.48 -45.92 40.88
C CYS A 22 0.07 -46.37 40.55
N GLY A 23 0.06 -47.08 39.39
CA GLY A 23 -0.99 -48.02 39.02
C GLY A 23 -0.71 -48.68 37.68
N SER A 24 0.13 -49.71 37.69
CA SER A 24 0.41 -50.62 36.56
C SER A 24 -0.72 -51.62 36.37
N GLY A 25 -1.05 -51.94 35.10
CA GLY A 25 -1.91 -53.08 34.75
C GLY A 25 -1.72 -53.45 33.28
N GLY A 26 -0.98 -54.52 33.02
CA GLY A 26 -0.73 -55.06 31.72
C GLY A 26 -1.88 -55.93 31.23
N GLY A 27 -1.96 -56.14 29.90
CA GLY A 27 -2.86 -57.07 29.22
C GLY A 27 -2.46 -57.20 27.76
N SER A 28 -1.77 -58.30 27.46
CA SER A 28 -1.42 -58.71 26.11
C SER A 28 -2.64 -59.26 25.38
N GLY A 29 -2.74 -58.99 24.10
CA GLY A 29 -3.71 -59.63 23.18
C GLY A 29 -3.36 -59.30 21.75
N ASP A 30 -2.68 -60.24 21.08
CA ASP A 30 -2.54 -60.27 19.62
C ASP A 30 -3.90 -60.39 18.95
N ASP A 31 -4.14 -59.59 17.90
CA ASP A 31 -4.74 -60.19 16.69
C ASP A 31 -4.48 -59.34 15.44
N SER A 32 -4.14 -60.01 14.36
CA SER A 32 -3.79 -59.50 13.06
C SER A 32 -5.05 -59.14 12.26
N GLY A 33 -5.09 -57.94 11.66
CA GLY A 33 -6.13 -57.61 10.68
C GLY A 33 -5.71 -56.39 9.86
N GLY A 34 -5.12 -56.65 8.69
CA GLY A 34 -4.81 -55.59 7.73
C GLY A 34 -6.09 -54.96 7.17
N ASN A 35 -6.13 -53.68 7.19
CA ASN A 35 -7.01 -52.90 6.32
C ASN A 35 -6.23 -51.69 5.78
N SER A 36 -5.97 -51.73 4.47
CA SER A 36 -5.46 -50.61 3.71
C SER A 36 -6.56 -49.56 3.64
N GLY A 37 -6.55 -48.62 4.55
CA GLY A 37 -7.38 -47.43 4.53
C GLY A 37 -6.63 -46.32 3.77
N ASP A 38 -7.21 -46.00 2.66
CA ASP A 38 -6.95 -44.78 1.86
C ASP A 38 -6.85 -43.55 2.78
N SER A 39 -5.66 -43.00 2.87
CA SER A 39 -5.45 -41.70 3.56
C SER A 39 -5.85 -40.63 2.58
N GLY A 40 -7.15 -40.38 2.42
CA GLY A 40 -7.64 -39.12 1.95
C GLY A 40 -7.18 -38.07 2.98
N GLY A 41 -6.23 -37.25 2.59
CA GLY A 41 -5.82 -36.10 3.39
C GLY A 41 -7.02 -35.18 3.55
N ASP A 42 -7.65 -35.26 4.71
CA ASP A 42 -8.49 -34.19 5.23
C ASP A 42 -7.50 -33.07 5.61
N SER A 43 -7.32 -32.13 4.71
CA SER A 43 -6.62 -30.89 5.03
C SER A 43 -7.49 -30.16 6.04
N GLY A 44 -7.23 -30.41 7.32
CA GLY A 44 -7.81 -29.58 8.37
C GLY A 44 -7.45 -28.10 8.13
N PRO A 45 -8.21 -27.17 8.69
CA PRO A 45 -7.95 -25.73 8.49
C PRO A 45 -6.49 -25.43 8.79
N THR A 46 -5.86 -24.67 7.91
CA THR A 46 -4.50 -24.21 8.03
C THR A 46 -4.31 -23.52 9.39
N ALA A 47 -3.48 -24.09 10.26
CA ALA A 47 -3.36 -23.65 11.65
C ALA A 47 -2.46 -22.39 11.75
N GLY A 48 -2.88 -21.31 11.11
CA GLY A 48 -2.18 -20.03 11.15
C GLY A 48 -3.16 -18.87 11.15
N LYS A 49 -2.67 -17.69 11.48
CA LYS A 49 -3.42 -16.44 11.48
C LYS A 49 -2.62 -15.35 10.79
N VAL A 50 -3.27 -14.58 9.93
CA VAL A 50 -2.69 -13.42 9.24
C VAL A 50 -3.12 -12.13 9.93
N GLY A 51 -2.16 -11.26 10.22
CA GLY A 51 -2.42 -9.88 10.59
C GLY A 51 -2.08 -8.95 9.45
N VAL A 52 -2.91 -7.96 9.17
CA VAL A 52 -2.61 -6.90 8.20
C VAL A 52 -2.75 -5.55 8.87
N ILE A 53 -1.75 -4.69 8.74
CA ILE A 53 -1.80 -3.33 9.27
C ILE A 53 -1.73 -2.32 8.12
N LEU A 54 -2.87 -1.68 7.87
CA LEU A 54 -3.03 -0.58 6.92
C LEU A 54 -2.54 0.73 7.52
N PRO A 55 -2.03 1.69 6.72
CA PRO A 55 -1.31 2.84 7.24
C PRO A 55 -2.25 3.92 7.82
N ASP A 56 -3.19 4.39 7.03
CA ASP A 56 -4.04 5.54 7.36
C ASP A 56 -5.28 5.60 6.45
N THR A 57 -5.96 6.74 6.44
CA THR A 57 -7.11 7.03 5.55
C THR A 57 -6.93 8.33 4.76
N ALA A 58 -5.81 9.01 4.96
CA ALA A 58 -5.56 10.34 4.38
C ALA A 58 -4.65 10.28 3.15
N SER A 59 -3.70 9.33 3.12
CA SER A 59 -2.77 9.16 2.00
C SER A 59 -3.46 8.63 0.74
N SER A 60 -4.42 7.73 0.91
CA SER A 60 -5.33 7.25 -0.13
C SER A 60 -6.58 6.65 0.50
N THR A 61 -7.73 6.86 -0.11
CA THR A 61 -9.01 6.27 0.32
C THR A 61 -9.04 4.76 0.11
N ARG A 62 -8.21 4.22 -0.80
CA ARG A 62 -8.17 2.80 -1.17
C ARG A 62 -8.02 1.87 0.04
N TRP A 63 -7.25 2.27 1.05
CA TRP A 63 -6.97 1.44 2.23
C TRP A 63 -8.22 0.92 2.93
N GLU A 64 -9.28 1.75 3.01
CA GLU A 64 -10.55 1.36 3.62
C GLU A 64 -11.61 0.96 2.59
N THR A 65 -11.59 1.52 1.38
CA THR A 65 -12.64 1.29 0.38
C THR A 65 -12.35 0.09 -0.52
N ALA A 66 -11.09 -0.29 -0.68
CA ALA A 66 -10.67 -1.40 -1.53
C ALA A 66 -9.84 -2.44 -0.77
N ASP A 67 -8.66 -2.06 -0.22
CA ASP A 67 -7.74 -3.02 0.38
C ASP A 67 -8.38 -3.83 1.52
N ARG A 68 -8.98 -3.15 2.51
CA ARG A 68 -9.62 -3.85 3.64
C ARG A 68 -10.66 -4.90 3.20
N PRO A 69 -11.73 -4.54 2.46
CA PRO A 69 -12.76 -5.51 2.13
C PRO A 69 -12.27 -6.62 1.19
N LEU A 70 -11.26 -6.33 0.34
CA LEU A 70 -10.66 -7.34 -0.52
C LEU A 70 -9.80 -8.31 0.29
N LEU A 71 -8.98 -7.82 1.23
CA LEU A 71 -8.16 -8.63 2.13
C LEU A 71 -9.01 -9.54 3.01
N GLU A 72 -10.04 -8.99 3.67
CA GLU A 72 -10.96 -9.76 4.50
C GLU A 72 -11.61 -10.88 3.67
N ARG A 73 -12.08 -10.58 2.45
CA ARG A 73 -12.67 -11.57 1.55
C ARG A 73 -11.65 -12.63 1.10
N ALA A 74 -10.45 -12.24 0.69
CA ALA A 74 -9.45 -13.19 0.21
C ALA A 74 -9.02 -14.20 1.29
N PHE A 75 -8.85 -13.73 2.54
CA PHE A 75 -8.53 -14.63 3.65
C PHE A 75 -9.72 -15.49 4.08
N GLU A 76 -10.97 -14.97 4.01
CA GLU A 76 -12.17 -15.78 4.21
C GLU A 76 -12.29 -16.90 3.16
N GLU A 77 -12.06 -16.57 1.88
CA GLU A 77 -12.08 -17.56 0.78
C GLU A 77 -10.96 -18.62 0.90
N ALA A 78 -9.82 -18.25 1.47
CA ALA A 78 -8.72 -19.15 1.77
C ALA A 78 -8.91 -19.98 3.07
N ASP A 79 -9.99 -19.78 3.83
CA ASP A 79 -10.25 -20.39 5.16
C ASP A 79 -9.12 -20.11 6.17
N VAL A 80 -8.55 -18.88 6.14
CA VAL A 80 -7.48 -18.42 7.02
C VAL A 80 -8.01 -17.42 8.05
N ASP A 81 -7.70 -17.66 9.34
CA ASP A 81 -8.01 -16.68 10.40
C ASP A 81 -7.20 -15.41 10.19
N HIS A 82 -7.84 -14.26 10.29
CA HIS A 82 -7.20 -12.97 9.99
C HIS A 82 -7.65 -11.85 10.89
N ASP A 83 -6.86 -10.76 10.92
CA ASP A 83 -7.17 -9.49 11.59
C ASP A 83 -6.60 -8.34 10.76
N VAL A 84 -7.49 -7.49 10.20
CA VAL A 84 -7.09 -6.34 9.39
C VAL A 84 -7.38 -5.07 10.18
N GLN A 85 -6.34 -4.31 10.52
CA GLN A 85 -6.47 -3.06 11.28
C GLN A 85 -5.78 -1.90 10.57
N ASN A 86 -6.18 -0.67 10.94
CA ASN A 86 -5.61 0.56 10.39
C ASN A 86 -4.96 1.39 11.49
N ALA A 87 -3.73 1.81 11.26
CA ALA A 87 -2.94 2.60 12.20
C ALA A 87 -3.44 4.05 12.32
N GLY A 88 -4.19 4.55 11.32
CA GLY A 88 -4.74 5.92 11.34
C GLY A 88 -3.68 7.00 11.25
N GLY A 89 -2.53 6.72 10.60
CA GLY A 89 -1.43 7.67 10.45
C GLY A 89 -0.55 7.82 11.70
N ASP A 90 -0.70 6.93 12.69
CA ASP A 90 0.06 6.98 13.95
C ASP A 90 0.99 5.77 14.07
N ALA A 91 2.31 6.00 13.93
CA ALA A 91 3.34 4.96 14.00
C ALA A 91 3.37 4.26 15.37
N GLN A 92 3.00 4.94 16.46
CA GLN A 92 2.94 4.33 17.77
C GLN A 92 1.72 3.41 17.92
N ARG A 93 0.60 3.80 17.32
CA ARG A 93 -0.58 2.94 17.21
C ARG A 93 -0.30 1.72 16.33
N MET A 94 0.40 1.89 15.21
CA MET A 94 0.84 0.78 14.35
C MET A 94 1.65 -0.24 15.13
N ALA A 95 2.65 0.21 15.92
CA ALA A 95 3.43 -0.67 16.77
C ALA A 95 2.58 -1.39 17.84
N THR A 96 1.60 -0.69 18.43
CA THR A 96 0.70 -1.27 19.42
C THR A 96 -0.22 -2.34 18.80
N ILE A 97 -0.74 -2.10 17.59
CA ILE A 97 -1.53 -3.07 16.84
C ILE A 97 -0.70 -4.32 16.55
N ALA A 98 0.54 -4.14 16.05
CA ALA A 98 1.44 -5.26 15.78
C ALA A 98 1.72 -6.10 17.03
N GLU A 99 1.99 -5.46 18.18
CA GLU A 99 2.20 -6.15 19.45
C GLU A 99 0.97 -6.96 19.90
N GLN A 100 -0.24 -6.42 19.69
CA GLN A 100 -1.50 -7.11 19.99
C GLN A 100 -1.71 -8.31 19.05
N MET A 101 -1.55 -8.14 17.74
CA MET A 101 -1.68 -9.21 16.76
C MET A 101 -0.71 -10.35 17.03
N ILE A 102 0.55 -10.05 17.37
CA ILE A 102 1.55 -11.05 17.74
C ILE A 102 1.12 -11.80 19.02
N ALA A 103 0.63 -11.08 20.04
CA ALA A 103 0.14 -11.69 21.28
C ALA A 103 -1.11 -12.55 21.06
N ASP A 104 -1.93 -12.21 20.08
CA ASP A 104 -3.16 -12.93 19.68
C ASP A 104 -2.88 -14.12 18.74
N GLY A 105 -1.59 -14.42 18.48
CA GLY A 105 -1.15 -15.62 17.79
C GLY A 105 -1.07 -15.49 16.26
N VAL A 106 -0.92 -14.28 15.73
CA VAL A 106 -0.62 -14.06 14.31
C VAL A 106 0.70 -14.75 13.97
N THR A 107 0.73 -15.49 12.87
CA THR A 107 1.91 -16.22 12.35
C THR A 107 2.54 -15.53 11.15
N VAL A 108 1.76 -14.79 10.38
CA VAL A 108 2.21 -13.94 9.27
C VAL A 108 1.66 -12.53 9.51
N LEU A 109 2.52 -11.52 9.46
CA LEU A 109 2.17 -10.11 9.64
C LEU A 109 2.52 -9.33 8.39
N ALA A 110 1.51 -8.87 7.65
CA ALA A 110 1.66 -7.95 6.52
C ALA A 110 1.57 -6.49 7.00
N ILE A 111 2.45 -5.64 6.53
CA ILE A 111 2.56 -4.25 7.02
C ILE A 111 2.65 -3.29 5.84
N VAL A 112 1.80 -2.26 5.84
CA VAL A 112 1.99 -1.05 5.03
C VAL A 112 2.65 0.00 5.93
N SER A 113 3.94 0.10 5.91
CA SER A 113 4.68 0.97 6.84
C SER A 113 4.37 2.45 6.63
N LEU A 114 4.21 3.20 7.72
CA LEU A 114 4.08 4.67 7.68
C LEU A 114 5.42 5.34 7.41
N ASP A 115 6.49 4.77 7.97
CA ASP A 115 7.88 5.11 7.74
C ASP A 115 8.77 3.88 7.95
N SER A 116 9.93 3.87 7.33
CA SER A 116 10.85 2.72 7.39
C SER A 116 11.39 2.43 8.79
N ALA A 117 11.59 3.46 9.64
CA ALA A 117 12.15 3.26 10.97
C ALA A 117 11.18 2.53 11.91
N SER A 118 9.89 2.91 11.87
CA SER A 118 8.83 2.26 12.64
C SER A 118 8.52 0.87 12.10
N GLY A 119 8.45 0.69 10.78
CA GLY A 119 8.25 -0.61 10.13
C GLY A 119 9.33 -1.60 10.51
N ALA A 120 10.61 -1.24 10.31
CA ALA A 120 11.74 -2.09 10.66
C ALA A 120 11.79 -2.48 12.15
N LEU A 121 11.26 -1.64 13.05
CA LEU A 121 11.17 -1.99 14.47
C LEU A 121 10.09 -3.06 14.69
N ILE A 122 8.94 -2.94 14.03
CA ILE A 122 7.83 -3.92 14.11
C ILE A 122 8.30 -5.27 13.58
N GLU A 123 8.89 -5.31 12.38
CA GLU A 123 9.39 -6.53 11.77
C GLU A 123 10.42 -7.26 12.65
N ARG A 124 11.40 -6.52 13.21
CA ARG A 124 12.37 -7.12 14.16
C ARG A 124 11.70 -7.71 15.39
N ARG A 125 10.62 -7.11 15.89
CA ARG A 125 9.86 -7.65 17.03
C ARG A 125 9.08 -8.90 16.64
N ALA A 126 8.46 -8.89 15.46
CA ALA A 126 7.77 -10.04 14.90
C ALA A 126 8.73 -11.23 14.74
N ALA A 127 9.89 -11.02 14.13
CA ALA A 127 10.92 -12.05 13.96
C ALA A 127 11.43 -12.63 15.29
N GLN A 128 11.55 -11.82 16.36
CA GLN A 128 11.92 -12.30 17.70
C GLN A 128 10.86 -13.22 18.32
N GLN A 129 9.64 -13.16 17.87
CA GLN A 129 8.52 -14.00 18.31
C GLN A 129 8.23 -15.16 17.32
N GLY A 130 9.03 -15.27 16.24
CA GLY A 130 8.85 -16.29 15.21
C GLY A 130 7.69 -16.01 14.26
N VAL A 131 7.24 -14.76 14.17
CA VAL A 131 6.22 -14.29 13.22
C VAL A 131 6.92 -13.84 11.95
N GLN A 132 6.50 -14.38 10.81
CA GLN A 132 7.00 -13.98 9.49
C GLN A 132 6.39 -12.64 9.09
N THR A 133 7.17 -11.81 8.37
CA THR A 133 6.69 -10.48 7.96
C THR A 133 6.73 -10.31 6.45
N VAL A 134 5.72 -9.63 5.94
CA VAL A 134 5.58 -9.25 4.53
C VAL A 134 5.37 -7.75 4.45
N ASP A 135 6.20 -7.08 3.66
CA ASP A 135 5.92 -5.70 3.26
C ASP A 135 4.82 -5.71 2.20
N TYR A 136 3.70 -5.07 2.49
CA TYR A 136 2.56 -4.94 1.57
C TYR A 136 2.49 -3.51 1.05
N ASP A 137 2.46 -3.33 -0.27
CA ASP A 137 2.50 -2.08 -1.02
C ASP A 137 3.80 -1.27 -0.80
N ARG A 138 4.25 -1.06 0.43
CA ARG A 138 5.42 -0.22 0.78
C ARG A 138 6.57 -1.05 1.33
N LEU A 139 7.73 -0.96 0.65
CA LEU A 139 8.96 -1.59 1.14
C LEU A 139 9.52 -0.83 2.36
N THR A 140 9.71 -1.52 3.46
CA THR A 140 10.38 -1.01 4.66
C THR A 140 11.89 -1.02 4.47
N LEU A 141 12.51 0.14 4.24
CA LEU A 141 13.95 0.24 4.08
C LEU A 141 14.70 -0.07 5.39
N GLY A 142 15.78 -0.83 5.30
CA GLY A 142 16.51 -1.31 6.48
C GLY A 142 15.69 -2.27 7.36
N GLY A 143 14.59 -2.75 6.84
CA GLY A 143 13.70 -3.71 7.47
C GLY A 143 14.22 -5.16 7.40
N SER A 144 13.38 -6.10 7.80
CA SER A 144 13.67 -7.53 7.84
C SER A 144 12.53 -8.39 7.30
N ALA A 145 11.52 -7.79 6.66
CA ALA A 145 10.45 -8.52 6.01
C ALA A 145 11.03 -9.54 5.02
N GLU A 146 10.50 -10.76 5.04
CA GLU A 146 10.97 -11.87 4.21
C GLU A 146 10.55 -11.69 2.76
N TYR A 147 9.40 -11.05 2.52
CA TYR A 147 8.80 -10.85 1.21
C TYR A 147 8.23 -9.45 1.05
N TYR A 148 8.05 -9.06 -0.20
CA TYR A 148 7.43 -7.80 -0.58
C TYR A 148 6.41 -8.02 -1.70
N VAL A 149 5.21 -7.49 -1.54
CA VAL A 149 4.14 -7.50 -2.55
C VAL A 149 3.76 -6.07 -2.87
N SER A 150 3.85 -5.69 -4.13
CA SER A 150 3.53 -4.33 -4.60
C SER A 150 3.37 -4.28 -6.11
N PHE A 151 3.22 -3.08 -6.64
CA PHE A 151 3.32 -2.78 -8.07
C PHE A 151 4.76 -2.39 -8.45
N ASP A 152 5.09 -2.43 -9.76
CA ASP A 152 6.34 -1.82 -10.26
C ASP A 152 6.25 -0.30 -10.14
N ASN A 153 6.76 0.22 -9.03
CA ASN A 153 6.66 1.63 -8.67
C ASN A 153 7.48 2.56 -9.58
N VAL A 154 8.58 2.06 -10.17
CA VAL A 154 9.31 2.82 -11.20
C VAL A 154 8.45 2.93 -12.45
N ARG A 155 7.76 1.84 -12.83
CA ARG A 155 6.85 1.86 -13.98
C ARG A 155 5.64 2.79 -13.75
N VAL A 156 5.12 2.87 -12.52
CA VAL A 156 4.09 3.87 -12.17
C VAL A 156 4.54 5.27 -12.53
N GLY A 157 5.70 5.69 -12.05
CA GLY A 157 6.25 7.01 -12.37
C GLY A 157 6.53 7.21 -13.85
N THR A 158 7.07 6.18 -14.52
CA THR A 158 7.27 6.19 -15.97
C THR A 158 5.95 6.44 -16.72
N LEU A 159 4.87 5.76 -16.34
CA LEU A 159 3.54 5.95 -16.92
C LEU A 159 2.97 7.36 -16.67
N GLN A 160 3.24 7.94 -15.49
CA GLN A 160 2.85 9.33 -15.21
C GLN A 160 3.63 10.30 -16.09
N GLY A 161 4.95 10.12 -16.24
CA GLY A 161 5.78 10.94 -17.12
C GLY A 161 5.36 10.85 -18.58
N GLU A 162 5.21 9.62 -19.11
CA GLU A 162 4.70 9.34 -20.45
C GLU A 162 3.30 9.97 -20.65
N GLY A 163 2.43 9.87 -19.64
CA GLY A 163 1.08 10.41 -19.66
C GLY A 163 1.07 11.93 -19.71
N LEU A 164 1.85 12.60 -18.87
CA LEU A 164 1.95 14.06 -18.88
C LEU A 164 2.47 14.56 -20.23
N ALA A 165 3.54 13.95 -20.74
CA ALA A 165 4.09 14.28 -22.05
C ALA A 165 3.04 14.16 -23.15
N ARG A 166 2.32 13.05 -23.21
CA ARG A 166 1.22 12.83 -24.17
C ARG A 166 0.16 13.93 -24.11
N CYS A 167 -0.25 14.34 -22.91
CA CYS A 167 -1.28 15.37 -22.75
C CYS A 167 -0.78 16.77 -23.12
N LEU A 168 0.50 17.00 -23.00
CA LEU A 168 1.15 18.25 -23.40
C LEU A 168 1.35 18.33 -24.91
N ASP A 169 1.67 17.22 -25.61
CA ASP A 169 1.86 17.17 -27.05
C ASP A 169 0.61 17.65 -27.83
N ASP A 170 -0.57 17.39 -27.31
CA ASP A 170 -1.82 17.86 -27.90
C ASP A 170 -2.05 19.39 -27.73
N ARG A 171 -1.33 20.06 -26.84
CA ARG A 171 -1.55 21.45 -26.43
C ARG A 171 -0.39 22.39 -26.74
N VAL A 172 0.83 21.87 -26.71
CA VAL A 172 2.06 22.64 -26.92
C VAL A 172 2.58 22.36 -28.34
N GLY A 173 2.57 23.37 -29.18
CA GLY A 173 3.18 23.26 -30.52
C GLY A 173 4.69 23.03 -30.41
N ASN A 174 5.28 22.39 -31.41
CA ASN A 174 6.65 21.88 -31.44
C ASN A 174 7.81 22.89 -31.19
N ASP A 175 7.53 24.14 -30.88
CA ASP A 175 8.52 25.23 -30.70
C ASP A 175 8.41 25.98 -29.36
N GLU A 176 7.55 25.52 -28.40
CA GLU A 176 7.38 26.18 -27.12
C GLU A 176 8.07 25.40 -25.97
N SER A 177 8.74 26.12 -25.07
CA SER A 177 9.24 25.53 -23.83
C SER A 177 8.08 25.23 -22.88
N VAL A 178 8.15 24.10 -22.20
CA VAL A 178 7.12 23.60 -21.28
C VAL A 178 7.66 23.62 -19.86
N ASN A 179 7.05 24.39 -19.00
CA ASN A 179 7.37 24.43 -17.55
C ASN A 179 6.49 23.42 -16.81
N ILE A 180 7.14 22.47 -16.13
CA ILE A 180 6.48 21.41 -15.38
C ILE A 180 6.71 21.63 -13.88
N ALA A 181 5.68 21.40 -13.09
CA ALA A 181 5.79 21.26 -11.65
C ALA A 181 5.62 19.82 -11.21
N PHE A 182 6.48 19.36 -10.28
CA PHE A 182 6.37 18.06 -9.65
C PHE A 182 5.86 18.22 -8.23
N LEU A 183 4.73 17.60 -7.94
CA LEU A 183 4.15 17.50 -6.61
C LEU A 183 4.26 16.04 -6.16
N ASP A 184 5.40 15.71 -5.56
CA ASP A 184 5.76 14.35 -5.19
C ASP A 184 5.00 13.86 -3.96
N GLY A 185 5.02 12.54 -3.76
CA GLY A 185 4.46 11.89 -2.59
C GLY A 185 5.26 12.15 -1.30
N SER A 186 4.92 11.42 -0.23
CA SER A 186 5.60 11.58 1.05
C SER A 186 7.06 11.15 0.99
N PRO A 187 7.99 11.95 1.53
CA PRO A 187 9.40 11.58 1.60
C PRO A 187 9.67 10.39 2.54
N ASP A 188 8.72 10.03 3.41
CA ASP A 188 8.81 8.89 4.31
C ASP A 188 8.38 7.57 3.65
N ASP A 189 7.85 7.64 2.42
CA ASP A 189 7.40 6.52 1.61
C ASP A 189 8.38 6.29 0.44
N HIS A 190 9.03 5.12 0.43
CA HIS A 190 9.99 4.79 -0.63
C HIS A 190 9.36 4.75 -2.01
N ASN A 191 8.09 4.35 -2.13
CA ASN A 191 7.40 4.33 -3.41
C ASN A 191 7.36 5.72 -4.06
N ALA A 192 7.18 6.78 -3.27
CA ALA A 192 7.21 8.16 -3.79
C ALA A 192 8.53 8.49 -4.49
N THR A 193 9.66 8.02 -3.93
CA THR A 193 10.99 8.18 -4.57
C THR A 193 11.07 7.42 -5.89
N LEU A 194 10.49 6.21 -5.96
CA LEU A 194 10.47 5.40 -7.17
C LEU A 194 9.56 6.01 -8.25
N PHE A 195 8.40 6.55 -7.87
CA PHE A 195 7.51 7.28 -8.78
C PHE A 195 8.22 8.49 -9.39
N SER A 196 8.80 9.34 -8.55
CA SER A 196 9.56 10.52 -8.99
C SER A 196 10.70 10.11 -9.93
N SER A 197 11.49 9.09 -9.56
CA SER A 197 12.57 8.58 -10.41
C SER A 197 12.09 8.09 -11.77
N GLY A 198 10.97 7.38 -11.83
CA GLY A 198 10.38 6.89 -13.08
C GLY A 198 9.88 8.03 -13.97
N ALA A 199 9.26 9.05 -13.39
CA ALA A 199 8.77 10.21 -14.11
C ALA A 199 9.90 11.10 -14.65
N HIS A 200 10.92 11.36 -13.83
CA HIS A 200 12.12 12.09 -14.25
C HIS A 200 12.88 11.38 -15.36
N ALA A 201 12.96 10.04 -15.33
CA ALA A 201 13.60 9.28 -16.40
C ALA A 201 12.95 9.50 -17.78
N VAL A 202 11.68 9.92 -17.82
CA VAL A 202 10.98 10.27 -19.05
C VAL A 202 11.11 11.76 -19.34
N LEU A 203 10.73 12.60 -18.39
CA LEU A 203 10.53 14.04 -18.65
C LEU A 203 11.84 14.81 -18.75
N ASP A 204 12.90 14.42 -18.05
CA ASP A 204 14.21 15.07 -18.14
C ASP A 204 14.94 14.81 -19.47
N GLU A 205 14.57 13.74 -20.19
CA GLU A 205 15.14 13.42 -21.52
C GLU A 205 14.39 14.15 -22.67
N MET A 206 13.26 14.83 -22.35
CA MET A 206 12.46 15.52 -23.36
C MET A 206 12.98 16.93 -23.63
N GLU A 207 13.35 17.21 -24.88
CA GLU A 207 13.79 18.56 -25.28
C GLU A 207 12.65 19.57 -25.10
N GLY A 208 12.95 20.72 -24.50
CA GLY A 208 11.99 21.81 -24.29
C GLY A 208 11.22 21.72 -22.97
N TYR A 209 11.32 20.62 -22.23
CA TYR A 209 10.69 20.48 -20.92
C TYR A 209 11.62 21.00 -19.81
N THR A 210 11.08 21.70 -18.84
CA THR A 210 11.83 22.26 -17.72
C THR A 210 11.07 22.07 -16.41
N SER A 211 11.65 21.39 -15.44
CA SER A 211 11.15 21.37 -14.06
C SER A 211 11.41 22.74 -13.43
N VAL A 212 10.34 23.52 -13.21
CA VAL A 212 10.42 24.87 -12.60
C VAL A 212 10.10 24.85 -11.11
N ALA A 213 9.45 23.79 -10.63
CA ALA A 213 9.13 23.59 -9.23
C ALA A 213 8.98 22.11 -8.94
N GLU A 214 9.52 21.67 -7.80
CA GLU A 214 9.42 20.30 -7.32
C GLU A 214 9.37 20.30 -5.79
N GLN A 215 8.40 19.63 -5.22
CA GLN A 215 8.27 19.49 -3.78
C GLN A 215 7.48 18.25 -3.38
N ALA A 216 8.02 17.52 -2.39
CA ALA A 216 7.34 16.42 -1.75
C ALA A 216 6.23 16.90 -0.79
N VAL A 217 5.15 16.12 -0.69
CA VAL A 217 4.02 16.38 0.20
C VAL A 217 4.09 15.43 1.40
N PRO A 218 4.45 15.93 2.60
CA PRO A 218 4.56 15.10 3.79
C PRO A 218 3.25 14.34 4.08
N ALA A 219 3.39 13.06 4.43
CA ALA A 219 2.28 12.16 4.76
C ALA A 219 1.19 12.08 3.66
N TRP A 220 1.50 12.42 2.42
CA TRP A 220 0.53 12.48 1.31
C TRP A 220 -0.70 13.37 1.62
N ASP A 221 -0.58 14.34 2.54
CA ASP A 221 -1.72 15.14 3.03
C ASP A 221 -2.22 16.13 1.96
N PRO A 222 -3.45 15.97 1.40
CA PRO A 222 -3.97 16.85 0.35
C PRO A 222 -4.06 18.33 0.77
N ARG A 223 -4.23 18.60 2.07
CA ARG A 223 -4.30 19.99 2.55
C ARG A 223 -2.92 20.65 2.50
N GLN A 224 -1.85 19.88 2.74
CA GLN A 224 -0.48 20.39 2.55
C GLN A 224 -0.17 20.51 1.06
N ALA A 225 -0.64 19.56 0.22
CA ALA A 225 -0.51 19.64 -1.23
C ALA A 225 -1.05 20.95 -1.80
N ALA A 226 -2.28 21.33 -1.42
CA ALA A 226 -2.88 22.58 -1.84
C ALA A 226 -2.02 23.81 -1.47
N ALA A 227 -1.52 23.87 -0.22
CA ALA A 227 -0.69 24.99 0.22
C ALA A 227 0.69 25.02 -0.46
N ILE A 228 1.27 23.84 -0.71
CA ILE A 228 2.54 23.67 -1.41
C ILE A 228 2.38 24.12 -2.87
N PHE A 229 1.39 23.59 -3.57
CA PHE A 229 1.16 23.92 -4.98
C PHE A 229 0.80 25.41 -5.19
N GLU A 230 -0.02 26.00 -4.32
CA GLU A 230 -0.32 27.45 -4.38
C GLU A 230 0.96 28.31 -4.28
N GLN A 231 1.91 27.87 -3.43
CA GLN A 231 3.22 28.55 -3.34
C GLN A 231 4.07 28.32 -4.59
N MET A 232 4.10 27.13 -5.15
CA MET A 232 4.83 26.80 -6.38
C MET A 232 4.28 27.63 -7.54
N TYR A 233 2.97 27.63 -7.72
CA TYR A 233 2.25 28.34 -8.77
C TYR A 233 2.47 29.86 -8.68
N THR A 234 2.40 30.42 -7.46
CA THR A 234 2.67 31.83 -7.23
C THR A 234 4.12 32.21 -7.53
N ARG A 235 5.11 31.38 -7.15
CA ARG A 235 6.53 31.63 -7.43
C ARG A 235 6.87 31.58 -8.91
N ALA A 236 6.14 30.77 -9.66
CA ALA A 236 6.26 30.67 -11.11
C ALA A 236 5.44 31.74 -11.85
N ASP A 237 4.83 32.71 -11.14
CA ASP A 237 3.91 33.71 -11.73
C ASP A 237 2.78 33.07 -12.58
N GLY A 238 2.34 31.84 -12.24
CA GLY A 238 1.37 31.06 -12.99
C GLY A 238 1.91 30.42 -14.26
N ASP A 239 3.20 30.51 -14.55
CA ASP A 239 3.83 29.96 -15.75
C ASP A 239 4.20 28.48 -15.58
N ILE A 240 3.16 27.64 -15.44
CA ILE A 240 3.24 26.17 -15.34
C ILE A 240 2.27 25.59 -16.38
N GLN A 241 2.80 24.81 -17.32
CA GLN A 241 2.03 24.21 -18.40
C GLN A 241 1.61 22.78 -18.13
N GLY A 242 2.23 22.11 -17.14
CA GLY A 242 1.88 20.76 -16.74
C GLY A 242 2.24 20.48 -15.29
N VAL A 243 1.46 19.62 -14.62
CA VAL A 243 1.73 19.23 -13.23
C VAL A 243 1.77 17.70 -13.15
N LEU A 244 2.90 17.16 -12.73
CA LEU A 244 3.01 15.79 -12.28
C LEU A 244 2.60 15.74 -10.82
N ALA A 245 1.37 15.34 -10.55
CA ALA A 245 0.88 15.04 -9.22
C ALA A 245 1.00 13.53 -8.97
N ALA A 246 1.64 13.14 -7.88
CA ALA A 246 2.02 11.76 -7.63
C ALA A 246 0.83 10.82 -7.35
N ASN A 247 -0.32 11.35 -6.91
CA ASN A 247 -1.58 10.60 -6.84
C ASN A 247 -2.82 11.50 -7.03
N ASP A 248 -4.00 10.89 -7.13
CA ASP A 248 -5.27 11.59 -7.39
C ASP A 248 -5.65 12.56 -6.26
N GLY A 249 -5.35 12.24 -4.99
CA GLY A 249 -5.61 13.16 -3.88
C GLY A 249 -4.78 14.43 -3.93
N LEU A 250 -3.54 14.34 -4.42
CA LEU A 250 -2.70 15.50 -4.69
C LEU A 250 -3.17 16.22 -5.96
N ALA A 251 -3.59 15.49 -6.99
CA ALA A 251 -4.15 16.03 -8.23
C ALA A 251 -5.41 16.86 -7.97
N ASP A 252 -6.35 16.38 -7.15
CA ASP A 252 -7.55 17.12 -6.75
C ASP A 252 -7.18 18.47 -6.11
N SER A 253 -6.18 18.47 -5.23
CA SER A 253 -5.67 19.70 -4.62
C SER A 253 -5.11 20.68 -5.65
N VAL A 254 -4.36 20.20 -6.63
CA VAL A 254 -3.82 20.99 -7.76
C VAL A 254 -4.95 21.55 -8.61
N ILE A 255 -5.89 20.72 -9.04
CA ILE A 255 -7.04 21.09 -9.87
C ILE A 255 -7.89 22.15 -9.16
N SER A 256 -8.11 21.99 -7.86
CA SER A 256 -8.82 22.98 -7.05
C SER A 256 -8.14 24.36 -7.04
N ILE A 257 -6.82 24.43 -7.03
CA ILE A 257 -6.07 25.69 -7.12
C ILE A 257 -6.15 26.27 -8.54
N LEU A 258 -5.87 25.46 -9.56
CA LEU A 258 -5.98 25.86 -10.98
C LEU A 258 -7.37 26.37 -11.34
N GLY A 259 -8.41 25.76 -10.79
CA GLY A 259 -9.82 26.14 -11.01
C GLY A 259 -10.14 27.57 -10.54
N ARG A 260 -9.45 28.08 -9.49
CA ARG A 260 -9.64 29.47 -9.04
C ARG A 260 -9.21 30.50 -10.08
N ASP A 261 -8.22 30.13 -10.90
CA ASP A 261 -7.68 30.98 -11.96
C ASP A 261 -8.20 30.61 -13.36
N GLY A 262 -9.19 29.70 -13.43
CA GLY A 262 -9.78 29.24 -14.69
C GLY A 262 -8.82 28.39 -15.53
N GLN A 263 -7.84 27.73 -14.89
CA GLN A 263 -6.82 26.91 -15.54
C GLN A 263 -7.08 25.40 -15.38
N ALA A 264 -8.11 24.99 -14.61
CA ALA A 264 -8.53 23.58 -14.56
C ALA A 264 -8.92 23.13 -15.97
N GLY A 265 -8.43 21.95 -16.37
CA GLY A 265 -8.58 21.44 -17.74
C GLY A 265 -7.68 22.13 -18.78
N GLU A 266 -7.08 23.29 -18.50
CA GLU A 266 -6.11 23.94 -19.39
C GLU A 266 -4.66 23.51 -19.08
N VAL A 267 -4.32 23.26 -17.81
CA VAL A 267 -3.05 22.71 -17.37
C VAL A 267 -3.24 21.22 -17.10
N PRO A 268 -2.64 20.31 -17.90
CA PRO A 268 -2.70 18.87 -17.64
C PRO A 268 -2.13 18.50 -16.29
N VAL A 269 -2.87 17.66 -15.56
CA VAL A 269 -2.47 17.13 -14.24
C VAL A 269 -2.51 15.61 -14.30
N THR A 270 -1.46 14.94 -13.81
CA THR A 270 -1.44 13.46 -13.67
C THR A 270 -2.01 13.03 -12.32
N GLY A 271 -2.23 11.74 -12.16
CA GLY A 271 -2.62 11.12 -10.90
C GLY A 271 -2.20 9.65 -10.82
N GLN A 272 -2.60 9.00 -9.73
CA GLN A 272 -2.46 7.57 -9.46
C GLN A 272 -3.56 7.15 -8.49
N ASP A 273 -3.91 5.87 -8.51
CA ASP A 273 -4.89 5.13 -7.69
C ASP A 273 -6.28 5.01 -8.31
N ALA A 274 -6.60 5.67 -9.40
CA ALA A 274 -7.91 5.61 -10.07
C ALA A 274 -9.08 5.78 -9.09
N THR A 275 -8.98 6.79 -8.23
CA THR A 275 -10.02 7.11 -7.25
C THR A 275 -11.29 7.60 -7.93
N VAL A 276 -12.42 7.58 -7.22
CA VAL A 276 -13.70 8.12 -7.76
C VAL A 276 -13.51 9.56 -8.21
N ASP A 277 -12.92 10.42 -7.37
CA ASP A 277 -12.69 11.83 -7.70
C ASP A 277 -11.72 11.98 -8.89
N GLY A 278 -10.63 11.21 -8.93
CA GLY A 278 -9.69 11.21 -10.05
C GLY A 278 -10.35 10.81 -11.37
N LEU A 279 -11.18 9.75 -11.38
CA LEU A 279 -11.93 9.33 -12.57
C LEU A 279 -12.97 10.39 -13.00
N GLN A 280 -13.63 11.05 -12.05
CA GLN A 280 -14.54 12.16 -12.33
C GLN A 280 -13.80 13.34 -12.97
N HIS A 281 -12.64 13.72 -12.46
CA HIS A 281 -11.79 14.76 -13.05
C HIS A 281 -11.30 14.39 -14.45
N ILE A 282 -10.96 13.13 -14.69
CA ILE A 282 -10.59 12.66 -16.04
C ILE A 282 -11.76 12.76 -17.00
N LEU A 283 -12.96 12.34 -16.59
CA LEU A 283 -14.17 12.46 -17.41
C LEU A 283 -14.55 13.92 -17.66
N ALA A 284 -14.41 14.80 -16.67
CA ALA A 284 -14.63 16.24 -16.82
C ALA A 284 -13.58 16.93 -17.71
N GLY A 285 -12.38 16.34 -17.82
CA GLY A 285 -11.25 16.88 -18.57
C GLY A 285 -10.33 17.78 -17.73
N ASP A 286 -10.51 17.80 -16.41
CA ASP A 286 -9.68 18.56 -15.46
C ASP A 286 -8.38 17.82 -15.11
N GLN A 287 -8.39 16.48 -15.14
CA GLN A 287 -7.22 15.61 -14.98
C GLN A 287 -6.92 14.89 -16.28
N CYS A 288 -5.66 14.80 -16.64
CA CYS A 288 -5.23 14.21 -17.90
C CYS A 288 -5.32 12.68 -17.88
N MET A 289 -4.81 12.07 -16.82
CA MET A 289 -4.73 10.63 -16.65
C MET A 289 -4.53 10.25 -15.19
N THR A 290 -4.77 8.99 -14.89
CA THR A 290 -4.34 8.36 -13.63
C THR A 290 -3.65 7.03 -13.91
N VAL A 291 -2.86 6.54 -12.96
CA VAL A 291 -2.33 5.17 -13.01
C VAL A 291 -3.17 4.28 -12.10
N TYR A 292 -3.83 3.32 -12.71
CA TYR A 292 -4.63 2.32 -12.03
C TYR A 292 -3.74 1.16 -11.57
N LYS A 293 -3.89 0.80 -10.32
CA LYS A 293 -3.33 -0.38 -9.68
C LYS A 293 -4.48 -1.34 -9.38
N PRO A 294 -4.58 -2.50 -10.05
CA PRO A 294 -5.59 -3.52 -9.74
C PRO A 294 -5.34 -4.12 -8.35
N ILE A 295 -5.99 -3.56 -7.32
CA ILE A 295 -5.75 -3.91 -5.92
C ILE A 295 -6.18 -5.35 -5.59
N ASP A 296 -7.15 -5.89 -6.31
CA ASP A 296 -7.54 -7.29 -6.23
C ASP A 296 -6.35 -8.23 -6.49
N GLN A 297 -5.53 -7.94 -7.50
CA GLN A 297 -4.34 -8.74 -7.81
C GLN A 297 -3.26 -8.62 -6.72
N GLU A 298 -3.09 -7.45 -6.12
CA GLU A 298 -2.15 -7.25 -5.01
C GLU A 298 -2.58 -8.00 -3.75
N VAL A 299 -3.88 -7.97 -3.46
CA VAL A 299 -4.50 -8.72 -2.37
C VAL A 299 -4.40 -10.22 -2.59
N ASP A 300 -4.72 -10.70 -3.79
CA ASP A 300 -4.62 -12.12 -4.12
C ASP A 300 -3.18 -12.62 -3.97
N ALA A 301 -2.20 -11.86 -4.46
CA ALA A 301 -0.78 -12.18 -4.31
C ALA A 301 -0.35 -12.23 -2.83
N LEU A 302 -0.82 -11.30 -1.99
CA LEU A 302 -0.56 -11.34 -0.55
C LEU A 302 -1.21 -12.56 0.11
N ALA A 303 -2.46 -12.88 -0.26
CA ALA A 303 -3.19 -14.01 0.31
C ALA A 303 -2.51 -15.35 -0.05
N GLU A 304 -2.15 -15.55 -1.32
CA GLU A 304 -1.42 -16.74 -1.77
C GLU A 304 -0.07 -16.89 -1.04
N LEU A 305 0.67 -15.79 -0.93
CA LEU A 305 1.95 -15.75 -0.23
C LEU A 305 1.79 -16.07 1.25
N ALA A 306 0.80 -15.48 1.93
CA ALA A 306 0.54 -15.72 3.34
C ALA A 306 0.12 -17.17 3.62
N VAL A 307 -0.70 -17.77 2.76
CA VAL A 307 -1.09 -19.18 2.85
C VAL A 307 0.13 -20.09 2.72
N ALA A 308 0.98 -19.87 1.71
CA ALA A 308 2.20 -20.65 1.53
C ALA A 308 3.11 -20.58 2.78
N LEU A 309 3.28 -19.39 3.37
CA LEU A 309 4.06 -19.21 4.60
C LEU A 309 3.45 -19.97 5.80
N ILE A 310 2.13 -19.98 5.94
CA ILE A 310 1.43 -20.70 7.01
C ILE A 310 1.62 -22.22 6.83
N ASP A 311 1.59 -22.72 5.60
CA ASP A 311 1.80 -24.13 5.28
C ASP A 311 3.26 -24.57 5.41
N GLY A 312 4.18 -23.60 5.56
CA GLY A 312 5.63 -23.83 5.65
C GLY A 312 6.27 -24.08 4.29
N ASP A 313 5.60 -23.68 3.23
CA ASP A 313 6.10 -23.73 1.86
C ASP A 313 6.89 -22.45 1.52
N GLU A 314 7.73 -22.51 0.50
CA GLU A 314 8.41 -21.34 -0.04
C GLU A 314 7.51 -20.66 -1.07
N PRO A 315 7.05 -19.40 -0.83
CA PRO A 315 6.19 -18.69 -1.76
C PRO A 315 6.84 -18.47 -3.13
N GLU A 316 6.03 -18.52 -4.19
CA GLU A 316 6.48 -18.13 -5.52
C GLU A 316 6.60 -16.61 -5.60
N THR A 317 7.71 -16.10 -6.17
CA THR A 317 7.96 -14.68 -6.39
C THR A 317 8.33 -14.41 -7.84
N THR A 318 7.92 -13.25 -8.36
CA THR A 318 8.18 -12.86 -9.75
C THR A 318 9.48 -12.08 -9.90
N ASP A 319 9.91 -11.41 -8.82
CA ASP A 319 11.00 -10.45 -8.81
C ASP A 319 11.84 -10.48 -7.53
N THR A 320 12.84 -9.60 -7.51
CA THR A 320 13.65 -9.34 -6.33
C THR A 320 13.99 -7.85 -6.26
N VAL A 321 13.48 -7.16 -5.25
CA VAL A 321 13.74 -5.74 -5.03
C VAL A 321 14.97 -5.55 -4.14
N ARG A 322 15.80 -4.55 -4.46
CA ARG A 322 16.93 -4.17 -3.61
C ARG A 322 16.47 -3.16 -2.57
N ASP A 323 16.72 -3.48 -1.31
CA ASP A 323 16.64 -2.53 -0.21
C ASP A 323 18.01 -1.82 -0.07
N PRO A 324 18.10 -0.53 -0.40
CA PRO A 324 19.38 0.18 -0.39
C PRO A 324 19.92 0.45 1.02
N GLU A 325 19.07 0.50 2.03
CA GLU A 325 19.45 0.76 3.42
C GLU A 325 19.83 -0.53 4.16
N GLY A 326 19.11 -1.63 3.89
CA GLY A 326 19.38 -2.94 4.47
C GLY A 326 20.49 -3.71 3.76
N ASP A 327 21.01 -3.23 2.62
CA ASP A 327 21.94 -3.93 1.73
C ASP A 327 21.51 -5.38 1.42
N ARG A 328 20.21 -5.60 1.30
CA ARG A 328 19.58 -6.90 1.03
C ARG A 328 18.76 -6.89 -0.25
N ARG A 329 18.45 -8.07 -0.72
CA ARG A 329 17.49 -8.30 -1.81
C ARG A 329 16.29 -9.01 -1.23
N VAL A 330 15.11 -8.46 -1.47
CA VAL A 330 13.84 -8.97 -0.96
C VAL A 330 13.11 -9.71 -2.09
N PRO A 331 12.82 -11.00 -1.94
CA PRO A 331 11.94 -11.71 -2.86
C PRO A 331 10.60 -10.99 -2.95
N SER A 332 10.12 -10.73 -4.17
CA SER A 332 8.99 -9.83 -4.35
C SER A 332 8.02 -10.35 -5.40
N VAL A 333 6.74 -10.00 -5.22
CA VAL A 333 5.74 -10.07 -6.27
C VAL A 333 5.46 -8.64 -6.71
N LEU A 334 5.85 -8.30 -7.95
CA LEU A 334 5.60 -7.00 -8.54
C LEU A 334 4.55 -7.11 -9.64
N LEU A 335 3.52 -6.29 -9.54
CA LEU A 335 2.39 -6.26 -10.44
C LEU A 335 2.49 -5.10 -11.43
N ASP A 336 1.85 -5.24 -12.58
CA ASP A 336 1.87 -4.23 -13.63
C ASP A 336 0.83 -3.14 -13.40
N PRO A 337 1.23 -1.86 -13.27
CA PRO A 337 0.31 -0.72 -13.24
C PRO A 337 -0.21 -0.39 -14.64
N ILE A 338 -1.39 0.24 -14.71
CA ILE A 338 -2.11 0.49 -15.96
C ILE A 338 -2.43 1.98 -16.10
N PRO A 339 -2.00 2.66 -17.19
CA PRO A 339 -2.40 4.04 -17.42
C PRO A 339 -3.86 4.12 -17.86
N ILE A 340 -4.62 5.03 -17.27
CA ILE A 340 -6.02 5.29 -17.55
C ILE A 340 -6.19 6.72 -18.05
N TYR A 341 -6.67 6.85 -19.26
CA TYR A 341 -7.15 8.09 -19.86
C TYR A 341 -8.67 8.08 -19.93
N ARG A 342 -9.26 9.14 -20.44
CA ARG A 342 -10.72 9.28 -20.50
C ARG A 342 -11.44 8.08 -21.15
N ASP A 343 -10.91 7.59 -22.26
CA ASP A 343 -11.51 6.46 -22.98
C ASP A 343 -11.32 5.11 -22.27
N ASP A 344 -10.39 5.06 -21.29
CA ASP A 344 -10.04 3.86 -20.55
C ASP A 344 -10.78 3.75 -19.19
N VAL A 345 -11.51 4.80 -18.76
CA VAL A 345 -12.23 4.83 -17.46
C VAL A 345 -13.16 3.64 -17.32
N LYS A 346 -13.81 3.24 -18.39
CA LYS A 346 -14.68 2.05 -18.43
C LYS A 346 -13.99 0.79 -17.91
N ARG A 347 -12.70 0.62 -18.16
CA ARG A 347 -11.93 -0.54 -17.67
C ARG A 347 -11.95 -0.65 -16.16
N VAL A 348 -11.73 0.45 -15.46
CA VAL A 348 -11.72 0.49 -13.98
C VAL A 348 -13.09 0.10 -13.40
N ILE A 349 -14.16 0.46 -14.10
CA ILE A 349 -15.54 0.09 -13.74
C ILE A 349 -15.81 -1.39 -14.07
N ASP A 350 -15.40 -1.85 -15.25
CA ASP A 350 -15.61 -3.24 -15.68
C ASP A 350 -14.83 -4.23 -14.78
N ASP A 351 -13.65 -3.84 -14.26
CA ASP A 351 -12.87 -4.61 -13.29
C ASP A 351 -13.52 -4.59 -11.89
N GLY A 352 -14.56 -3.77 -11.66
CA GLY A 352 -15.29 -3.68 -10.40
C GLY A 352 -14.56 -2.91 -9.31
N PHE A 353 -13.47 -2.20 -9.64
CA PHE A 353 -12.71 -1.42 -8.67
C PHE A 353 -13.49 -0.16 -8.23
N GLN A 354 -14.14 0.53 -9.17
CA GLN A 354 -15.07 1.62 -8.86
C GLN A 354 -16.44 1.31 -9.46
N SER A 355 -17.50 1.89 -8.88
CA SER A 355 -18.84 1.72 -9.42
C SER A 355 -19.21 2.82 -10.41
N ALA A 356 -19.96 2.47 -11.46
CA ALA A 356 -20.52 3.47 -12.37
C ALA A 356 -21.40 4.51 -11.63
N ALA A 357 -22.11 4.07 -10.58
CA ALA A 357 -22.98 4.95 -9.81
C ALA A 357 -22.23 6.04 -9.03
N ASP A 358 -21.02 5.73 -8.58
CA ASP A 358 -20.18 6.69 -7.86
C ASP A 358 -19.42 7.62 -8.82
N VAL A 359 -18.97 7.10 -9.96
CA VAL A 359 -18.19 7.86 -10.95
C VAL A 359 -19.08 8.70 -11.85
N CYS A 360 -20.20 8.16 -12.36
CA CYS A 360 -21.07 8.80 -13.35
C CYS A 360 -22.15 9.67 -12.68
N ILE A 361 -21.73 10.68 -11.92
CA ILE A 361 -22.64 11.63 -11.30
C ILE A 361 -23.22 12.63 -12.30
N ARG A 362 -24.34 13.26 -11.95
CA ARG A 362 -25.19 14.17 -12.75
C ARG A 362 -24.53 14.84 -13.97
N ASP A 363 -23.43 15.54 -13.76
CA ASP A 363 -22.77 16.35 -14.81
C ASP A 363 -21.92 15.47 -15.76
N LEU A 364 -21.71 14.20 -15.41
CA LEU A 364 -20.91 13.22 -16.14
C LEU A 364 -21.76 12.11 -16.78
N GLU A 365 -23.09 12.07 -16.53
CA GLU A 365 -23.99 11.03 -17.06
C GLU A 365 -23.93 10.92 -18.59
N ASP A 366 -23.94 12.06 -19.31
CA ASP A 366 -23.90 12.08 -20.78
C ASP A 366 -22.57 11.48 -21.29
N ILE A 367 -21.46 11.83 -20.66
CA ILE A 367 -20.14 11.35 -21.05
C ILE A 367 -19.95 9.87 -20.73
N CYS A 368 -20.45 9.42 -19.57
CA CYS A 368 -20.46 8.01 -19.22
C CYS A 368 -21.26 7.20 -20.25
N ALA A 369 -22.42 7.69 -20.66
CA ALA A 369 -23.24 7.04 -21.68
C ALA A 369 -22.54 6.98 -23.05
N GLU A 370 -21.81 8.03 -23.44
CA GLU A 370 -20.98 8.04 -24.65
C GLU A 370 -19.88 7.00 -24.63
N LEU A 371 -19.26 6.79 -23.46
CA LEU A 371 -18.19 5.81 -23.24
C LEU A 371 -18.71 4.40 -22.92
N GLY A 372 -20.04 4.22 -22.84
CA GLY A 372 -20.69 2.94 -22.53
C GLY A 372 -20.41 2.46 -21.09
N ILE A 373 -20.28 3.39 -20.16
CA ILE A 373 -20.19 3.13 -18.72
C ILE A 373 -21.62 3.11 -18.18
N GLU A 374 -22.09 1.95 -17.67
CA GLU A 374 -23.47 1.70 -17.20
C GLU A 374 -23.52 1.29 -15.71
#